data_4968f2ad5d6fd121c0e3f918fdce41cb
#
_entry.id   4968f2ad5d6fd121c0e3f918fdce41cb
#
_cell.length_a   1.000
_cell.length_b   1.000
_cell.length_c   1.000
_cell.angle_alpha   90.00
_cell.angle_beta   90.00
_cell.angle_gamma   90.00
#
_symmetry.space_group_name_H-M   'P 1'
#
loop_
_entity.id
_entity.type
_entity.pdbx_description
1 polymer ?
#
loop_
_entity_poly.entity_id
_entity_poly.type
_entity_poly.pdbx_seq_one_letter_code
_entity_poly.pdbx_strand_id
1 'polypeptide(L)'
;MLLIPAIDIKDGRCVRLRQGDMNSATVFSEDPVAMARHWVELGARRLHVVDLNGARSGRPVNEAMIRRIVDEVGEEIPVQLGGGLRDLDTIERYIDGGIGYVVIGTAAVKNPGFLHDACSAFGGHVIVALDARDGKVATDGWSKLTGHDVVDLAVKFEDYGVEAILYTDIGRDGMMTGVNLEATVALARAVKIPVIASGGVATMDDIERLCAAQAEGVEAAVLGRSLYEGTLDFRAAQERADREDAS
;
A
#
# COMPACT_ATOMS: atom_id res chain seq x y z
N MET A 1 11.48 11.40 2.74
CA MET A 1 10.47 10.45 2.15
C MET A 1 10.06 9.40 3.18
N LEU A 2 8.78 9.07 3.28
CA LEU A 2 8.29 8.02 4.18
C LEU A 2 8.42 6.65 3.53
N LEU A 3 9.15 5.72 4.16
CA LEU A 3 9.21 4.32 3.75
C LEU A 3 8.26 3.47 4.61
N ILE A 4 7.44 2.65 3.97
CA ILE A 4 6.33 1.93 4.61
C ILE A 4 6.54 0.42 4.41
N PRO A 5 7.00 -0.33 5.44
CA PRO A 5 7.07 -1.78 5.36
C PRO A 5 5.69 -2.40 5.19
N ALA A 6 5.60 -3.43 4.35
CA ALA A 6 4.34 -4.10 4.09
C ALA A 6 4.28 -5.49 4.73
N ILE A 7 3.11 -5.85 5.27
CA ILE A 7 2.77 -7.16 5.83
C ILE A 7 1.56 -7.70 5.07
N ASP A 8 1.78 -8.69 4.22
CA ASP A 8 0.70 -9.39 3.52
C ASP A 8 0.26 -10.59 4.35
N ILE A 9 -1.02 -10.66 4.69
CA ILE A 9 -1.59 -11.73 5.50
C ILE A 9 -2.38 -12.70 4.62
N LYS A 10 -1.98 -13.96 4.62
CA LYS A 10 -2.72 -15.07 3.99
C LYS A 10 -2.84 -16.22 4.98
N ASP A 11 -4.06 -16.63 5.26
CA ASP A 11 -4.37 -17.71 6.18
C ASP A 11 -3.71 -17.52 7.58
N GLY A 12 -3.73 -16.27 8.07
CA GLY A 12 -3.15 -15.87 9.36
C GLY A 12 -1.63 -15.75 9.40
N ARG A 13 -0.93 -15.91 8.27
CA ARG A 13 0.54 -15.89 8.17
C ARG A 13 1.04 -14.72 7.33
N CYS A 14 2.26 -14.26 7.63
CA CYS A 14 2.96 -13.27 6.83
C CYS A 14 3.57 -13.91 5.58
N VAL A 15 3.13 -13.47 4.40
CA VAL A 15 3.56 -14.04 3.13
C VAL A 15 4.03 -12.94 2.15
N ARG A 16 4.68 -13.37 1.07
CA ARG A 16 4.92 -12.55 -0.13
C ARG A 16 4.52 -13.32 -1.38
N LEU A 17 3.86 -12.61 -2.28
CA LEU A 17 3.47 -13.11 -3.59
C LEU A 17 4.47 -12.68 -4.67
N ARG A 18 4.38 -13.26 -5.85
CA ARG A 18 4.99 -12.76 -7.08
C ARG A 18 3.88 -12.34 -8.02
N GLN A 19 3.85 -11.06 -8.41
CA GLN A 19 2.81 -10.48 -9.28
C GLN A 19 1.38 -10.83 -8.84
N GLY A 20 1.14 -10.87 -7.51
CA GLY A 20 -0.18 -11.16 -6.93
C GLY A 20 -0.66 -12.61 -7.06
N ASP A 21 0.16 -13.54 -7.57
CA ASP A 21 -0.26 -14.95 -7.69
C ASP A 21 -0.33 -15.61 -6.30
N MET A 22 -1.54 -15.91 -5.87
CA MET A 22 -1.84 -16.56 -4.59
C MET A 22 -1.21 -17.95 -4.45
N ASN A 23 -0.88 -18.63 -5.56
CA ASN A 23 -0.23 -19.94 -5.54
C ASN A 23 1.29 -19.83 -5.40
N SER A 24 1.86 -18.64 -5.64
CA SER A 24 3.28 -18.35 -5.48
C SER A 24 3.64 -17.83 -4.08
N ALA A 25 2.73 -17.96 -3.10
CA ALA A 25 2.92 -17.45 -1.75
C ALA A 25 4.12 -18.12 -1.06
N THR A 26 5.10 -17.31 -0.67
CA THR A 26 6.21 -17.71 0.20
C THR A 26 5.91 -17.22 1.62
N VAL A 27 5.91 -18.12 2.60
CA VAL A 27 5.74 -17.76 4.01
C VAL A 27 7.08 -17.26 4.55
N PHE A 28 7.08 -16.07 5.14
CA PHE A 28 8.25 -15.47 5.78
C PHE A 28 8.14 -15.44 7.31
N SER A 29 6.92 -15.44 7.85
CA SER A 29 6.67 -15.53 9.28
C SER A 29 5.32 -16.17 9.56
N GLU A 30 5.28 -17.02 10.57
CA GLU A 30 4.05 -17.59 11.12
C GLU A 30 3.33 -16.59 12.05
N ASP A 31 4.01 -15.51 12.48
CA ASP A 31 3.49 -14.51 13.40
C ASP A 31 3.56 -13.08 12.78
N PRO A 32 2.45 -12.60 12.18
CA PRO A 32 2.37 -11.23 11.64
C PRO A 32 2.47 -10.14 12.72
N VAL A 33 2.11 -10.42 13.98
CA VAL A 33 2.21 -9.45 15.08
C VAL A 33 3.68 -9.21 15.43
N ALA A 34 4.46 -10.29 15.58
CA ALA A 34 5.91 -10.19 15.81
C ALA A 34 6.60 -9.47 14.62
N MET A 35 6.13 -9.68 13.40
CA MET A 35 6.64 -8.97 12.23
C MET A 35 6.33 -7.47 12.28
N ALA A 36 5.13 -7.08 12.71
CA ALA A 36 4.77 -5.67 12.90
C ALA A 36 5.68 -5.01 13.94
N ARG A 37 5.88 -5.66 15.09
CA ARG A 37 6.80 -5.18 16.15
C ARG A 37 8.23 -5.04 15.61
N HIS A 38 8.71 -6.02 14.86
CA HIS A 38 10.04 -5.97 14.22
C HIS A 38 10.24 -4.72 13.36
N TRP A 39 9.26 -4.35 12.53
CA TRP A 39 9.38 -3.15 11.69
C TRP A 39 9.36 -1.86 12.52
N VAL A 40 8.55 -1.79 13.59
CA VAL A 40 8.55 -0.64 14.51
C VAL A 40 9.90 -0.48 15.19
N GLU A 41 10.50 -1.56 15.68
CA GLU A 41 11.82 -1.56 16.31
C GLU A 41 12.95 -1.14 15.34
N LEU A 42 12.76 -1.37 14.05
CA LEU A 42 13.66 -0.88 12.99
C LEU A 42 13.42 0.57 12.60
N GLY A 43 12.40 1.23 13.18
CA GLY A 43 12.13 2.63 12.97
C GLY A 43 11.04 2.93 11.93
N ALA A 44 10.16 1.98 11.62
CA ALA A 44 8.99 2.24 10.78
C ALA A 44 8.09 3.28 11.43
N ARG A 45 7.56 4.21 10.63
CA ARG A 45 6.65 5.28 11.06
C ARG A 45 5.21 5.08 10.53
N ARG A 46 4.99 4.07 9.72
CA ARG A 46 3.71 3.58 9.22
C ARG A 46 3.87 2.13 8.77
N LEU A 47 2.84 1.31 8.91
CA LEU A 47 2.79 -0.04 8.34
C LEU A 47 1.71 -0.15 7.27
N HIS A 48 1.99 -0.89 6.21
CA HIS A 48 1.02 -1.30 5.21
C HIS A 48 0.64 -2.76 5.43
N VAL A 49 -0.63 -3.03 5.78
CA VAL A 49 -1.14 -4.39 6.02
C VAL A 49 -2.16 -4.74 4.94
N VAL A 50 -2.04 -5.94 4.37
CA VAL A 50 -2.98 -6.42 3.36
C VAL A 50 -3.62 -7.74 3.79
N ASP A 51 -4.95 -7.76 3.90
CA ASP A 51 -5.72 -9.00 3.97
C ASP A 51 -5.86 -9.62 2.58
N LEU A 52 -4.92 -10.51 2.20
CA LEU A 52 -4.94 -11.15 0.87
C LEU A 52 -6.16 -12.05 0.66
N ASN A 53 -6.61 -12.75 1.71
CA ASN A 53 -7.84 -13.54 1.65
C ASN A 53 -9.06 -12.60 1.46
N GLY A 54 -9.07 -11.46 2.15
CA GLY A 54 -10.09 -10.42 2.03
C GLY A 54 -10.10 -9.78 0.64
N ALA A 55 -8.95 -9.45 0.08
CA ALA A 55 -8.83 -8.92 -1.28
C ALA A 55 -9.48 -9.84 -2.31
N ARG A 56 -9.30 -11.16 -2.17
CA ARG A 56 -9.88 -12.18 -3.06
C ARG A 56 -11.37 -12.40 -2.81
N SER A 57 -11.78 -12.53 -1.53
CA SER A 57 -13.18 -12.83 -1.17
C SER A 57 -14.11 -11.62 -1.25
N GLY A 58 -13.52 -10.41 -1.18
CA GLY A 58 -14.26 -9.15 -1.16
C GLY A 58 -14.90 -8.79 0.18
N ARG A 59 -14.45 -9.42 1.25
CA ARG A 59 -14.84 -9.18 2.65
C ARG A 59 -13.67 -9.50 3.57
N PRO A 60 -13.58 -8.91 4.78
CA PRO A 60 -12.56 -9.25 5.75
C PRO A 60 -12.50 -10.73 6.07
N VAL A 61 -11.29 -11.29 6.13
CA VAL A 61 -11.05 -12.70 6.50
C VAL A 61 -10.07 -12.81 7.67
N ASN A 62 -9.02 -11.97 7.70
CA ASN A 62 -8.00 -12.00 8.74
C ASN A 62 -8.22 -10.92 9.83
N GLU A 63 -9.47 -10.47 10.06
CA GLU A 63 -9.80 -9.36 10.97
C GLU A 63 -9.21 -9.53 12.36
N ALA A 64 -9.30 -10.74 12.94
CA ALA A 64 -8.76 -11.01 14.28
C ALA A 64 -7.23 -10.85 14.34
N MET A 65 -6.50 -11.22 13.28
CA MET A 65 -5.06 -11.03 13.20
C MET A 65 -4.70 -9.55 13.02
N ILE A 66 -5.46 -8.83 12.20
CA ILE A 66 -5.27 -7.39 11.97
C ILE A 66 -5.49 -6.61 13.27
N ARG A 67 -6.53 -6.94 14.05
CA ARG A 67 -6.76 -6.34 15.38
C ARG A 67 -5.56 -6.53 16.31
N ARG A 68 -5.01 -7.76 16.39
CA ARG A 68 -3.82 -8.02 17.19
C ARG A 68 -2.60 -7.21 16.75
N ILE A 69 -2.43 -6.94 15.45
CA ILE A 69 -1.38 -6.05 14.96
C ILE A 69 -1.63 -4.63 15.45
N VAL A 70 -2.86 -4.12 15.33
CA VAL A 70 -3.23 -2.77 15.79
C VAL A 70 -3.08 -2.63 17.31
N ASP A 71 -3.52 -3.63 18.08
CA ASP A 71 -3.36 -3.65 19.53
C ASP A 71 -1.89 -3.60 19.96
N GLU A 72 -0.99 -4.20 19.15
CA GLU A 72 0.45 -4.26 19.42
C GLU A 72 1.20 -2.97 19.07
N VAL A 73 0.87 -2.34 17.93
CA VAL A 73 1.68 -1.23 17.40
C VAL A 73 0.90 0.04 17.05
N GLY A 74 -0.44 -0.01 17.08
CA GLY A 74 -1.29 1.09 16.59
C GLY A 74 -1.21 2.38 17.42
N GLU A 75 -0.84 2.29 18.69
CA GLU A 75 -0.59 3.48 19.53
C GLU A 75 0.74 4.17 19.21
N GLU A 76 1.70 3.45 18.62
CA GLU A 76 3.02 3.98 18.29
C GLU A 76 3.07 4.55 16.86
N ILE A 77 2.48 3.82 15.89
CA ILE A 77 2.49 4.21 14.48
C ILE A 77 1.15 3.86 13.79
N PRO A 78 0.70 4.66 12.82
CA PRO A 78 -0.50 4.34 12.08
C PRO A 78 -0.32 3.08 11.22
N VAL A 79 -1.37 2.26 11.19
CA VAL A 79 -1.51 1.11 10.29
C VAL A 79 -2.44 1.49 9.14
N GLN A 80 -1.99 1.31 7.88
CA GLN A 80 -2.84 1.40 6.71
C GLN A 80 -3.23 0.00 6.23
N LEU A 81 -4.53 -0.25 6.06
CA LEU A 81 -5.09 -1.57 5.78
C LEU A 81 -5.75 -1.63 4.42
N GLY A 82 -5.35 -2.60 3.60
CA GLY A 82 -6.01 -2.97 2.35
C GLY A 82 -6.56 -4.40 2.38
N GLY A 83 -7.47 -4.67 1.44
CA GLY A 83 -8.02 -6.02 1.25
C GLY A 83 -9.44 -6.22 1.79
N GLY A 84 -10.39 -6.41 0.90
CA GLY A 84 -11.77 -6.76 1.25
C GLY A 84 -12.69 -5.61 1.69
N LEU A 85 -12.26 -4.37 1.60
CA LEU A 85 -13.02 -3.18 2.00
C LEU A 85 -14.00 -2.78 0.89
N ARG A 86 -15.29 -3.10 1.07
CA ARG A 86 -16.33 -2.87 0.04
C ARG A 86 -17.63 -2.25 0.56
N ASP A 87 -17.74 -1.97 1.84
CA ASP A 87 -18.86 -1.31 2.50
C ASP A 87 -18.40 -0.38 3.62
N LEU A 88 -19.24 0.63 3.95
CA LEU A 88 -18.92 1.66 4.95
C LEU A 88 -18.87 1.09 6.36
N ASP A 89 -19.75 0.14 6.70
CA ASP A 89 -19.79 -0.48 8.04
C ASP A 89 -18.48 -1.23 8.35
N THR A 90 -17.90 -1.87 7.33
CA THR A 90 -16.59 -2.51 7.44
C THR A 90 -15.47 -1.50 7.66
N ILE A 91 -15.51 -0.36 6.95
CA ILE A 91 -14.53 0.71 7.12
C ILE A 91 -14.63 1.30 8.52
N GLU A 92 -15.85 1.65 8.96
CA GLU A 92 -16.12 2.20 10.30
C GLU A 92 -15.55 1.29 11.40
N ARG A 93 -15.86 -0.02 11.35
CA ARG A 93 -15.33 -0.99 12.34
C ARG A 93 -13.80 -1.04 12.40
N TYR A 94 -13.12 -0.88 11.27
CA TYR A 94 -11.66 -0.87 11.25
C TYR A 94 -11.10 0.44 11.80
N ILE A 95 -11.67 1.59 11.45
CA ILE A 95 -11.24 2.90 11.96
C ILE A 95 -11.50 2.98 13.47
N ASP A 96 -12.69 2.59 13.94
CA ASP A 96 -13.01 2.50 15.37
C ASP A 96 -12.11 1.51 16.11
N GLY A 97 -11.64 0.49 15.42
CA GLY A 97 -10.67 -0.48 15.92
C GLY A 97 -9.20 -0.01 15.88
N GLY A 98 -8.93 1.26 15.54
CA GLY A 98 -7.59 1.86 15.58
C GLY A 98 -6.79 1.78 14.27
N ILE A 99 -7.40 1.38 13.15
CA ILE A 99 -6.76 1.50 11.83
C ILE A 99 -6.64 2.98 11.47
N GLY A 100 -5.42 3.44 11.18
CA GLY A 100 -5.14 4.82 10.81
C GLY A 100 -5.62 5.19 9.42
N TYR A 101 -5.48 4.27 8.45
CA TYR A 101 -5.91 4.48 7.06
C TYR A 101 -6.51 3.22 6.46
N VAL A 102 -7.55 3.37 5.66
CA VAL A 102 -8.13 2.31 4.84
C VAL A 102 -7.72 2.48 3.39
N VAL A 103 -7.30 1.40 2.74
CA VAL A 103 -6.82 1.40 1.35
C VAL A 103 -7.87 0.71 0.47
N ILE A 104 -8.58 1.50 -0.34
CA ILE A 104 -9.68 1.05 -1.19
C ILE A 104 -9.19 0.91 -2.63
N GLY A 105 -9.15 -0.31 -3.15
CA GLY A 105 -8.72 -0.60 -4.53
C GLY A 105 -9.91 -0.89 -5.45
N THR A 106 -10.18 -2.17 -5.69
CA THR A 106 -11.24 -2.65 -6.61
C THR A 106 -12.58 -1.94 -6.44
N ALA A 107 -13.01 -1.67 -5.19
CA ALA A 107 -14.29 -1.03 -4.92
C ALA A 107 -14.34 0.42 -5.42
N ALA A 108 -13.24 1.17 -5.32
CA ALA A 108 -13.15 2.54 -5.83
C ALA A 108 -13.32 2.60 -7.36
N VAL A 109 -12.73 1.64 -8.08
CA VAL A 109 -12.80 1.57 -9.55
C VAL A 109 -14.19 1.13 -10.01
N LYS A 110 -14.79 0.14 -9.35
CA LYS A 110 -16.10 -0.43 -9.73
C LYS A 110 -17.28 0.42 -9.30
N ASN A 111 -17.16 1.12 -8.19
CA ASN A 111 -18.19 1.96 -7.60
C ASN A 111 -17.60 3.28 -7.09
N PRO A 112 -17.35 4.26 -7.97
CA PRO A 112 -16.82 5.56 -7.56
C PRO A 112 -17.69 6.30 -6.52
N GLY A 113 -19.01 6.07 -6.53
CA GLY A 113 -19.92 6.62 -5.52
C GLY A 113 -19.59 6.12 -4.11
N PHE A 114 -19.26 4.84 -3.97
CA PHE A 114 -18.81 4.29 -2.69
C PHE A 114 -17.50 4.95 -2.20
N LEU A 115 -16.54 5.21 -3.10
CA LEU A 115 -15.32 5.92 -2.72
C LEU A 115 -15.63 7.33 -2.22
N HIS A 116 -16.49 8.07 -2.94
CA HIS A 116 -16.92 9.40 -2.53
C HIS A 116 -17.61 9.38 -1.15
N ASP A 117 -18.51 8.42 -0.91
CA ASP A 117 -19.20 8.26 0.37
C ASP A 117 -18.22 7.92 1.52
N ALA A 118 -17.23 7.04 1.24
CA ALA A 118 -16.18 6.70 2.19
C ALA A 118 -15.31 7.90 2.56
N CYS A 119 -14.89 8.70 1.57
CA CYS A 119 -14.12 9.93 1.82
C CYS A 119 -14.93 10.96 2.60
N SER A 120 -16.24 11.06 2.32
CA SER A 120 -17.13 11.98 3.04
C SER A 120 -17.36 11.57 4.50
N ALA A 121 -17.50 10.26 4.75
CA ALA A 121 -17.73 9.72 6.10
C ALA A 121 -16.43 9.66 6.94
N PHE A 122 -15.30 9.35 6.30
CA PHE A 122 -14.03 9.05 6.97
C PHE A 122 -12.87 9.93 6.43
N GLY A 123 -13.11 11.24 6.31
CA GLY A 123 -12.12 12.22 5.84
C GLY A 123 -10.79 12.12 6.58
N GLY A 124 -9.68 12.14 5.86
CA GLY A 124 -8.33 11.99 6.43
C GLY A 124 -7.89 10.53 6.64
N HIS A 125 -8.77 9.54 6.36
CA HIS A 125 -8.47 8.11 6.60
C HIS A 125 -8.49 7.26 5.32
N VAL A 126 -8.86 7.81 4.17
CA VAL A 126 -9.09 7.03 2.95
C VAL A 126 -7.95 7.22 1.95
N ILE A 127 -7.26 6.13 1.65
CA ILE A 127 -6.27 6.02 0.57
C ILE A 127 -6.90 5.22 -0.57
N VAL A 128 -6.71 5.63 -1.81
CA VAL A 128 -7.14 4.84 -2.96
C VAL A 128 -5.96 4.06 -3.55
N ALA A 129 -6.13 2.75 -3.78
CA ALA A 129 -5.14 1.95 -4.48
C ALA A 129 -5.49 1.87 -5.98
N LEU A 130 -4.52 2.25 -6.81
CA LEU A 130 -4.55 2.10 -8.26
C LEU A 130 -3.42 1.15 -8.69
N ASP A 131 -3.77 -0.12 -8.79
CA ASP A 131 -2.86 -1.16 -9.24
C ASP A 131 -2.93 -1.23 -10.77
N ALA A 132 -1.81 -1.08 -11.47
CA ALA A 132 -1.82 -0.99 -12.92
C ALA A 132 -0.76 -1.84 -13.59
N ARG A 133 -1.04 -2.25 -14.84
CA ARG A 133 -0.08 -2.83 -15.77
C ARG A 133 -0.16 -2.07 -17.09
N ASP A 134 0.98 -1.60 -17.57
CA ASP A 134 1.08 -0.84 -18.83
C ASP A 134 0.10 0.35 -18.87
N GLY A 135 -0.04 1.07 -17.75
CA GLY A 135 -0.91 2.23 -17.60
C GLY A 135 -2.40 1.91 -17.45
N LYS A 136 -2.82 0.64 -17.48
CA LYS A 136 -4.23 0.23 -17.31
C LYS A 136 -4.47 -0.36 -15.94
N VAL A 137 -5.55 0.09 -15.28
CA VAL A 137 -5.89 -0.32 -13.92
C VAL A 137 -6.42 -1.75 -13.88
N ALA A 138 -5.94 -2.53 -12.92
CA ALA A 138 -6.40 -3.87 -12.62
C ALA A 138 -7.32 -3.89 -11.39
N THR A 139 -8.22 -4.86 -11.35
CA THR A 139 -9.19 -5.08 -10.26
C THR A 139 -9.25 -6.56 -9.87
N ASP A 140 -10.03 -6.87 -8.82
CA ASP A 140 -10.30 -8.23 -8.36
C ASP A 140 -9.03 -9.02 -8.01
N GLY A 141 -8.14 -8.39 -7.21
CA GLY A 141 -6.84 -8.99 -6.85
C GLY A 141 -5.96 -9.21 -8.07
N TRP A 142 -5.97 -8.24 -9.01
CA TRP A 142 -5.20 -8.18 -10.27
C TRP A 142 -5.60 -9.20 -11.34
N SER A 143 -6.68 -9.94 -11.11
CA SER A 143 -7.16 -10.96 -12.06
C SER A 143 -7.84 -10.37 -13.30
N LYS A 144 -8.27 -9.11 -13.24
CA LYS A 144 -8.98 -8.43 -14.31
C LYS A 144 -8.33 -7.09 -14.63
N LEU A 145 -7.75 -6.98 -15.83
CA LEU A 145 -7.32 -5.71 -16.39
C LEU A 145 -8.54 -4.96 -16.92
N THR A 146 -8.68 -3.68 -16.55
CA THR A 146 -9.76 -2.81 -17.03
C THR A 146 -9.31 -2.01 -18.26
N GLY A 147 -10.25 -1.30 -18.91
CA GLY A 147 -9.94 -0.33 -19.95
C GLY A 147 -9.53 1.05 -19.41
N HIS A 148 -9.63 1.26 -18.10
CA HIS A 148 -9.37 2.57 -17.50
C HIS A 148 -7.88 2.87 -17.45
N ASP A 149 -7.53 4.07 -17.85
CA ASP A 149 -6.20 4.62 -17.65
C ASP A 149 -5.99 5.02 -16.20
N VAL A 150 -4.80 4.77 -15.65
CA VAL A 150 -4.49 5.03 -14.25
C VAL A 150 -4.51 6.53 -13.94
N VAL A 151 -4.00 7.37 -14.85
CA VAL A 151 -3.96 8.81 -14.67
C VAL A 151 -5.37 9.41 -14.73
N ASP A 152 -6.19 8.96 -15.69
CA ASP A 152 -7.58 9.43 -15.83
C ASP A 152 -8.41 9.15 -14.57
N LEU A 153 -8.22 7.96 -13.97
CA LEU A 153 -8.90 7.62 -12.70
C LEU A 153 -8.36 8.42 -11.52
N ALA A 154 -7.04 8.60 -11.44
CA ALA A 154 -6.42 9.38 -10.38
C ALA A 154 -6.93 10.83 -10.37
N VAL A 155 -6.96 11.49 -11.54
CA VAL A 155 -7.51 12.86 -11.70
C VAL A 155 -8.99 12.89 -11.30
N LYS A 156 -9.78 11.90 -11.69
CA LYS A 156 -11.19 11.81 -11.30
C LYS A 156 -11.38 11.71 -9.78
N PHE A 157 -10.48 11.01 -9.07
CA PHE A 157 -10.58 10.82 -7.62
C PHE A 157 -10.01 12.00 -6.80
N GLU A 158 -9.31 12.93 -7.47
CA GLU A 158 -8.72 14.10 -6.82
C GLU A 158 -9.75 14.91 -6.01
N ASP A 159 -10.95 15.12 -6.58
CA ASP A 159 -12.01 15.91 -5.94
C ASP A 159 -12.82 15.13 -4.88
N TYR A 160 -12.50 13.85 -4.63
CA TYR A 160 -13.24 13.03 -3.66
C TYR A 160 -12.74 13.18 -2.23
N GLY A 161 -11.57 13.82 -2.03
CA GLY A 161 -10.98 14.01 -0.71
C GLY A 161 -10.19 12.79 -0.22
N VAL A 162 -9.60 12.01 -1.14
CA VAL A 162 -8.69 10.93 -0.77
C VAL A 162 -7.39 11.51 -0.20
N GLU A 163 -6.83 10.83 0.80
CA GLU A 163 -5.61 11.25 1.51
C GLU A 163 -4.36 11.03 0.66
N ALA A 164 -4.32 9.96 -0.11
CA ALA A 164 -3.23 9.63 -1.02
C ALA A 164 -3.66 8.63 -2.08
N ILE A 165 -2.87 8.52 -3.14
CA ILE A 165 -2.96 7.45 -4.13
C ILE A 165 -1.81 6.46 -3.90
N LEU A 166 -2.14 5.21 -3.58
CA LEU A 166 -1.18 4.10 -3.58
C LEU A 166 -1.13 3.52 -4.99
N TYR A 167 -0.04 3.79 -5.71
CA TYR A 167 0.17 3.30 -7.07
C TYR A 167 1.07 2.07 -7.06
N THR A 168 0.55 0.93 -7.56
CA THR A 168 1.33 -0.30 -7.70
C THR A 168 1.52 -0.67 -9.17
N ASP A 169 2.79 -0.75 -9.62
CA ASP A 169 3.08 -1.44 -10.89
C ASP A 169 3.07 -2.97 -10.64
N ILE A 170 1.96 -3.62 -11.03
CA ILE A 170 1.77 -5.06 -10.79
C ILE A 170 2.67 -5.95 -11.66
N GLY A 171 3.24 -5.40 -12.72
CA GLY A 171 4.24 -6.11 -13.53
C GLY A 171 5.59 -6.25 -12.82
N ARG A 172 5.88 -5.33 -11.89
CA ARG A 172 7.13 -5.31 -11.11
C ARG A 172 6.96 -5.82 -9.69
N ASP A 173 5.72 -5.91 -9.18
CA ASP A 173 5.48 -6.32 -7.80
C ASP A 173 6.02 -7.72 -7.49
N GLY A 174 6.81 -7.83 -6.43
CA GLY A 174 7.47 -9.06 -6.01
C GLY A 174 8.59 -9.55 -6.92
N MET A 175 8.93 -8.82 -8.00
CA MET A 175 9.96 -9.21 -8.98
C MET A 175 11.36 -8.69 -8.66
N MET A 176 11.48 -7.67 -7.79
CA MET A 176 12.76 -7.06 -7.40
C MET A 176 13.56 -6.53 -8.59
N THR A 177 12.87 -5.93 -9.57
CA THR A 177 13.45 -5.43 -10.82
C THR A 177 13.58 -3.91 -10.87
N GLY A 178 13.41 -3.25 -9.73
CA GLY A 178 13.39 -1.80 -9.58
C GLY A 178 11.98 -1.22 -9.74
N VAL A 179 11.75 -0.07 -9.10
CA VAL A 179 10.48 0.67 -9.17
C VAL A 179 10.25 1.23 -10.59
N ASN A 180 8.99 1.30 -11.02
CA ASN A 180 8.62 2.01 -12.25
C ASN A 180 8.53 3.53 -11.99
N LEU A 181 9.69 4.16 -11.85
CA LEU A 181 9.78 5.57 -11.49
C LEU A 181 9.11 6.48 -12.54
N GLU A 182 9.26 6.17 -13.83
CA GLU A 182 8.68 6.97 -14.90
C GLU A 182 7.16 7.05 -14.81
N ALA A 183 6.49 5.89 -14.68
CA ALA A 183 5.04 5.84 -14.55
C ALA A 183 4.56 6.45 -13.23
N THR A 184 5.30 6.25 -12.12
CA THR A 184 4.99 6.82 -10.81
C THR A 184 5.05 8.35 -10.83
N VAL A 185 6.11 8.92 -11.41
CA VAL A 185 6.29 10.37 -11.55
C VAL A 185 5.26 10.96 -12.52
N ALA A 186 4.97 10.27 -13.63
CA ALA A 186 3.95 10.74 -14.58
C ALA A 186 2.57 10.85 -13.89
N LEU A 187 2.22 9.88 -13.03
CA LEU A 187 1.01 9.93 -12.23
C LEU A 187 1.06 11.07 -11.21
N ALA A 188 2.15 11.19 -10.46
CA ALA A 188 2.30 12.21 -9.42
C ALA A 188 2.20 13.65 -9.97
N ARG A 189 2.77 13.90 -11.15
CA ARG A 189 2.65 15.19 -11.85
C ARG A 189 1.24 15.51 -12.35
N ALA A 190 0.42 14.51 -12.57
CA ALA A 190 -0.93 14.68 -13.11
C ALA A 190 -1.98 15.02 -12.04
N VAL A 191 -1.65 14.82 -10.73
CA VAL A 191 -2.55 15.03 -9.60
C VAL A 191 -1.91 15.93 -8.54
N LYS A 192 -2.73 16.48 -7.65
CA LYS A 192 -2.26 17.23 -6.46
C LYS A 192 -2.26 16.37 -5.20
N ILE A 193 -2.81 15.16 -5.29
CA ILE A 193 -2.89 14.19 -4.20
C ILE A 193 -1.51 13.54 -4.04
N PRO A 194 -0.99 13.34 -2.82
CA PRO A 194 0.24 12.61 -2.59
C PRO A 194 0.22 11.21 -3.21
N VAL A 195 1.31 10.83 -3.88
CA VAL A 195 1.46 9.48 -4.45
C VAL A 195 2.40 8.64 -3.59
N ILE A 196 1.95 7.44 -3.26
CA ILE A 196 2.72 6.39 -2.57
C ILE A 196 3.14 5.38 -3.63
N ALA A 197 4.43 5.26 -3.88
CA ALA A 197 4.97 4.29 -4.84
C ALA A 197 4.90 2.85 -4.28
N SER A 198 4.58 1.88 -5.13
CA SER A 198 4.57 0.45 -4.75
C SER A 198 4.94 -0.45 -5.93
N GLY A 199 5.54 -1.59 -5.61
CA GLY A 199 5.95 -2.60 -6.58
C GLY A 199 7.36 -2.43 -7.11
N GLY A 200 8.18 -3.47 -6.94
CA GLY A 200 9.51 -3.60 -7.56
C GLY A 200 10.69 -3.01 -6.80
N VAL A 201 10.50 -2.16 -5.79
CA VAL A 201 11.62 -1.57 -5.02
C VAL A 201 12.53 -2.68 -4.47
N ALA A 202 13.81 -2.64 -4.83
CA ALA A 202 14.74 -3.74 -4.57
C ALA A 202 16.06 -3.32 -3.91
N THR A 203 16.54 -2.11 -4.20
CA THR A 203 17.89 -1.68 -3.85
C THR A 203 17.90 -0.26 -3.25
N MET A 204 19.02 0.14 -2.67
CA MET A 204 19.24 1.50 -2.20
C MET A 204 19.17 2.53 -3.33
N ASP A 205 19.61 2.19 -4.54
CA ASP A 205 19.48 3.05 -5.73
C ASP A 205 18.01 3.38 -6.04
N ASP A 206 17.09 2.41 -5.88
CA ASP A 206 15.66 2.68 -6.03
C ASP A 206 15.17 3.69 -4.99
N ILE A 207 15.66 3.60 -3.74
CA ILE A 207 15.33 4.57 -2.68
C ILE A 207 15.83 5.97 -3.05
N GLU A 208 17.06 6.11 -3.49
CA GLU A 208 17.64 7.39 -3.90
C GLU A 208 16.87 8.03 -5.06
N ARG A 209 16.50 7.22 -6.06
CA ARG A 209 15.69 7.68 -7.19
C ARG A 209 14.27 8.10 -6.79
N LEU A 210 13.67 7.40 -5.83
CA LEU A 210 12.36 7.77 -5.28
C LEU A 210 12.46 9.07 -4.47
N CYS A 211 13.50 9.24 -3.64
CA CYS A 211 13.73 10.48 -2.90
C CYS A 211 13.89 11.68 -3.85
N ALA A 212 14.65 11.52 -4.95
CA ALA A 212 14.78 12.56 -5.97
C ALA A 212 13.44 12.91 -6.66
N ALA A 213 12.47 12.00 -6.64
CA ALA A 213 11.13 12.24 -7.19
C ALA A 213 10.14 12.88 -6.19
N GLN A 214 10.56 13.18 -4.98
CA GLN A 214 9.69 13.73 -3.94
C GLN A 214 9.15 15.11 -4.33
N ALA A 215 9.95 15.94 -4.96
CA ALA A 215 9.53 17.23 -5.51
C ALA A 215 8.46 17.13 -6.61
N GLU A 216 8.25 15.94 -7.17
CA GLU A 216 7.25 15.66 -8.20
C GLU A 216 5.92 15.14 -7.62
N GLY A 217 5.80 15.03 -6.27
CA GLY A 217 4.60 14.56 -5.57
C GLY A 217 4.64 13.08 -5.16
N VAL A 218 5.79 12.40 -5.26
CA VAL A 218 5.98 11.04 -4.73
C VAL A 218 6.44 11.14 -3.28
N GLU A 219 5.51 11.02 -2.32
CA GLU A 219 5.80 11.34 -0.91
C GLU A 219 6.22 10.14 -0.07
N ALA A 220 5.85 8.92 -0.51
CA ALA A 220 6.13 7.71 0.23
C ALA A 220 6.36 6.50 -0.69
N ALA A 221 6.92 5.43 -0.14
CA ALA A 221 7.07 4.17 -0.85
C ALA A 221 6.74 2.97 0.04
N VAL A 222 5.94 2.03 -0.47
CA VAL A 222 5.68 0.73 0.16
C VAL A 222 6.79 -0.23 -0.21
N LEU A 223 7.42 -0.81 0.82
CA LEU A 223 8.52 -1.76 0.68
C LEU A 223 8.04 -3.17 1.05
N GLY A 224 8.19 -4.06 0.12
CA GLY A 224 7.75 -5.44 0.26
C GLY A 224 8.91 -6.44 0.31
N ARG A 225 8.98 -7.25 -0.74
CA ARG A 225 9.83 -8.44 -0.83
C ARG A 225 11.31 -8.19 -0.55
N SER A 226 11.87 -7.05 -0.97
CA SER A 226 13.28 -6.70 -0.75
C SER A 226 13.68 -6.68 0.72
N LEU A 227 12.77 -6.28 1.61
CA LEU A 227 13.02 -6.30 3.06
C LEU A 227 13.08 -7.73 3.61
N TYR A 228 12.21 -8.61 3.14
CA TYR A 228 12.13 -10.00 3.60
C TYR A 228 13.24 -10.88 3.03
N GLU A 229 13.68 -10.61 1.80
CA GLU A 229 14.82 -11.28 1.16
C GLU A 229 16.19 -10.72 1.65
N GLY A 230 16.16 -9.59 2.41
CA GLY A 230 17.37 -8.96 2.95
C GLY A 230 18.23 -8.24 1.91
N THR A 231 17.69 -7.93 0.73
CA THR A 231 18.41 -7.15 -0.31
C THR A 231 18.39 -5.65 0.00
N LEU A 232 17.47 -5.20 0.86
CA LEU A 232 17.36 -3.84 1.35
C LEU A 232 17.27 -3.85 2.88
N ASP A 233 18.19 -3.18 3.54
CA ASP A 233 18.10 -2.92 4.98
C ASP A 233 17.16 -1.74 5.24
N PHE A 234 16.10 -1.97 6.00
CA PHE A 234 15.05 -0.97 6.23
C PHE A 234 15.57 0.25 6.98
N ARG A 235 16.37 0.05 8.04
CA ARG A 235 16.89 1.15 8.85
C ARG A 235 17.80 2.06 8.02
N ALA A 236 18.76 1.47 7.29
CA ALA A 236 19.64 2.20 6.41
C ALA A 236 18.88 2.95 5.30
N ALA A 237 17.83 2.32 4.74
CA ALA A 237 16.99 2.94 3.73
C ALA A 237 16.22 4.15 4.27
N GLN A 238 15.60 4.04 5.46
CA GLN A 238 14.88 5.15 6.10
C GLN A 238 15.82 6.28 6.50
N GLU A 239 16.99 5.99 7.06
CA GLU A 239 18.01 6.99 7.37
C GLU A 239 18.48 7.74 6.11
N ARG A 240 18.61 7.03 4.98
CA ARG A 240 18.97 7.65 3.69
C ARG A 240 17.85 8.57 3.18
N ALA A 241 16.61 8.11 3.27
CA ALA A 241 15.44 8.89 2.88
C ALA A 241 15.26 10.17 3.72
N ASP A 242 15.56 10.11 5.03
CA ASP A 242 15.43 11.25 5.94
C ASP A 242 16.50 12.34 5.70
N ARG A 243 17.68 12.00 5.16
CA ARG A 243 18.72 12.97 4.86
C ARG A 243 18.38 13.93 3.72
N GLU A 244 17.58 13.50 2.77
CA GLU A 244 17.14 14.37 1.67
C GLU A 244 16.02 15.33 2.09
N ASP A 245 15.20 14.95 3.07
CA ASP A 245 14.19 15.85 3.64
C ASP A 245 14.82 17.04 4.41
N ALA A 246 16.12 16.94 4.76
CA ALA A 246 16.85 17.95 5.52
C ALA A 246 17.70 18.89 4.64
N SER A 247 17.69 18.72 3.32
CA SER A 247 18.50 19.49 2.35
C SER A 247 17.64 20.45 1.56
#